data_3d1e0773a7596c5516fb8a9244cd0970
#
_entry.id   3d1e0773a7596c5516fb8a9244cd0970
#
_cell.length_a   1.000
_cell.length_b   1.000
_cell.length_c   1.000
_cell.angle_alpha   90.00
_cell.angle_beta   90.00
_cell.angle_gamma   90.00
#
_symmetry.space_group_name_H-M   'P 1'
#
loop_
_entity.id
_entity.type
_entity.pdbx_description
1 polymer ?
#
loop_
_entity_poly.entity_id
_entity_poly.type
_entity_poly.pdbx_seq_one_letter_code
_entity_poly.pdbx_strand_id
1 'polypeptide(L)'
;MKPEHKKHSRSNPLAFKVDEPAKLMEFIMKKMDGISRTKVKQYLSNGSVMVDGERTSKFDFDLQPGMTVEIGKPTAKERFYSKWLKVVYEDKYLVVIDKKEGLLTNSPTKEQDTAQSILNQYFTASQQRCRAHTIHRLDRDTSGLMLFAKDKKIAMSFEENWKEKVYDRRYVAVVEGRLEPREGTVESWLKDNKMFVTYSSPTDNGGK
;
A
#
# COMPACT_ATOMS: atom_id res chain seq x y z
N MET A 1 38.63 11.88 9.06
CA MET A 1 37.41 12.48 9.69
C MET A 1 36.20 12.07 8.86
N LYS A 2 35.33 11.21 9.39
CA LYS A 2 34.08 10.81 8.76
C LYS A 2 33.01 11.84 9.16
N PRO A 3 32.15 12.32 8.23
CA PRO A 3 31.08 13.24 8.61
C PRO A 3 30.01 12.49 9.41
N GLU A 4 29.73 12.98 10.60
CA GLU A 4 28.63 12.50 11.44
C GLU A 4 27.30 12.73 10.73
N HIS A 5 26.56 11.65 10.50
CA HIS A 5 25.16 11.71 10.06
C HIS A 5 24.32 12.36 11.17
N LYS A 6 23.92 13.60 10.97
CA LYS A 6 22.89 14.24 11.80
C LYS A 6 21.64 13.37 11.83
N LYS A 7 21.39 12.71 12.94
CA LYS A 7 20.12 12.06 13.26
C LYS A 7 19.05 13.16 13.24
N HIS A 8 18.16 13.12 12.24
CA HIS A 8 16.96 13.95 12.26
C HIS A 8 16.14 13.54 13.49
N SER A 9 16.03 14.41 14.47
CA SER A 9 15.21 14.21 15.65
C SER A 9 13.75 14.04 15.18
N ARG A 10 13.16 12.88 15.45
CA ARG A 10 11.72 12.67 15.33
C ARG A 10 11.08 13.56 16.39
N SER A 11 10.48 14.67 15.99
CA SER A 11 9.59 15.40 16.89
C SER A 11 8.41 14.48 17.21
N ASN A 12 8.28 14.08 18.47
CA ASN A 12 7.12 13.32 18.92
C ASN A 12 5.83 14.07 18.54
N PRO A 13 4.79 13.39 18.09
CA PRO A 13 3.51 14.03 17.85
C PRO A 13 2.99 14.66 19.13
N LEU A 14 2.35 15.81 19.01
CA LEU A 14 1.64 16.42 20.12
C LEU A 14 0.36 15.60 20.34
N ALA A 15 0.20 15.01 21.50
CA ALA A 15 -0.97 14.23 21.87
C ALA A 15 -1.80 14.94 22.95
N PHE A 16 -3.11 15.04 22.73
CA PHE A 16 -4.05 15.70 23.62
C PHE A 16 -5.20 14.73 23.96
N LYS A 17 -5.49 14.51 25.22
CA LYS A 17 -6.69 13.80 25.66
C LYS A 17 -7.91 14.71 25.58
N VAL A 18 -9.02 14.14 25.14
CA VAL A 18 -10.32 14.81 25.10
C VAL A 18 -11.00 14.62 26.44
N ASP A 19 -11.29 15.72 27.12
CA ASP A 19 -11.89 15.72 28.46
C ASP A 19 -13.41 15.95 28.41
N GLU A 20 -13.90 16.62 27.35
CA GLU A 20 -15.30 16.98 27.14
C GLU A 20 -15.67 16.81 25.66
N PRO A 21 -16.96 16.57 25.33
CA PRO A 21 -17.39 16.47 23.92
C PRO A 21 -17.08 17.79 23.18
N ALA A 22 -16.48 17.68 21.97
CA ALA A 22 -16.14 18.86 21.18
C ALA A 22 -16.05 18.51 19.68
N LYS A 23 -16.15 19.54 18.83
CA LYS A 23 -15.77 19.38 17.41
C LYS A 23 -14.24 19.45 17.27
N LEU A 24 -13.68 18.57 16.44
CA LEU A 24 -12.22 18.40 16.28
C LEU A 24 -11.49 19.74 16.00
N MET A 25 -12.02 20.57 15.11
CA MET A 25 -11.39 21.87 14.81
C MET A 25 -11.34 22.79 16.03
N GLU A 26 -12.43 22.89 16.77
CA GLU A 26 -12.54 23.73 17.95
C GLU A 26 -11.63 23.21 19.07
N PHE A 27 -11.60 21.90 19.25
CA PHE A 27 -10.69 21.26 20.20
C PHE A 27 -9.22 21.56 19.89
N ILE A 28 -8.78 21.40 18.62
CA ILE A 28 -7.40 21.70 18.23
C ILE A 28 -7.09 23.18 18.46
N MET A 29 -7.99 24.07 18.09
CA MET A 29 -7.80 25.52 18.30
C MET A 29 -7.72 25.88 19.79
N LYS A 30 -8.49 25.20 20.66
CA LYS A 30 -8.45 25.39 22.12
C LYS A 30 -7.15 24.86 22.74
N LYS A 31 -6.67 23.69 22.31
CA LYS A 31 -5.45 23.06 22.85
C LYS A 31 -4.14 23.64 22.28
N MET A 32 -4.20 24.24 21.09
CA MET A 32 -3.05 24.90 20.45
C MET A 32 -3.28 26.41 20.38
N ASP A 33 -3.09 27.06 21.50
CA ASP A 33 -3.32 28.53 21.62
C ASP A 33 -2.62 29.31 20.50
N GLY A 34 -3.35 30.28 19.92
CA GLY A 34 -2.85 31.12 18.83
C GLY A 34 -2.81 30.45 17.43
N ILE A 35 -3.23 29.22 17.29
CA ILE A 35 -3.28 28.57 15.94
C ILE A 35 -4.44 29.14 15.10
N SER A 36 -4.16 29.54 13.86
CA SER A 36 -5.20 29.97 12.94
C SER A 36 -6.05 28.83 12.40
N ARG A 37 -7.33 29.11 12.11
CA ARG A 37 -8.26 28.16 11.45
C ARG A 37 -7.70 27.60 10.13
N THR A 38 -7.02 28.44 9.37
CA THR A 38 -6.35 28.06 8.12
C THR A 38 -5.26 27.03 8.37
N LYS A 39 -4.49 27.18 9.45
CA LYS A 39 -3.42 26.26 9.81
C LYS A 39 -3.97 24.90 10.26
N VAL A 40 -5.08 24.89 11.01
CA VAL A 40 -5.77 23.64 11.39
C VAL A 40 -6.30 22.92 10.14
N LYS A 41 -6.94 23.63 9.21
CA LYS A 41 -7.36 23.06 7.92
C LYS A 41 -6.19 22.45 7.15
N GLN A 42 -5.03 23.12 7.16
CA GLN A 42 -3.81 22.58 6.54
C GLN A 42 -3.33 21.30 7.21
N TYR A 43 -3.37 21.20 8.54
CA TYR A 43 -3.03 19.96 9.26
C TYR A 43 -3.98 18.82 8.91
N LEU A 44 -5.28 19.09 8.84
CA LEU A 44 -6.30 18.10 8.44
C LEU A 44 -6.10 17.63 7.00
N SER A 45 -5.94 18.56 6.06
CA SER A 45 -5.77 18.24 4.63
C SER A 45 -4.45 17.50 4.34
N ASN A 46 -3.39 17.76 5.12
CA ASN A 46 -2.11 17.09 4.99
C ASN A 46 -2.05 15.73 5.73
N GLY A 47 -3.15 15.29 6.37
CA GLY A 47 -3.18 14.06 7.15
C GLY A 47 -2.31 14.13 8.40
N SER A 48 -2.11 15.32 8.97
CA SER A 48 -1.32 15.54 10.20
C SER A 48 -2.10 15.28 11.49
N VAL A 49 -3.41 15.01 11.41
CA VAL A 49 -4.29 14.84 12.57
C VAL A 49 -4.78 13.38 12.63
N MET A 50 -4.64 12.77 13.80
CA MET A 50 -5.18 11.45 14.12
C MET A 50 -6.11 11.55 15.33
N VAL A 51 -7.15 10.74 15.34
CA VAL A 51 -8.05 10.51 16.49
C VAL A 51 -8.01 9.03 16.79
N ASP A 52 -7.60 8.65 18.00
CA ASP A 52 -7.42 7.26 18.44
C ASP A 52 -6.58 6.42 17.44
N GLY A 53 -5.51 7.01 16.89
CA GLY A 53 -4.63 6.37 15.92
C GLY A 53 -5.15 6.35 14.49
N GLU A 54 -6.39 6.77 14.22
CA GLU A 54 -6.96 6.87 12.89
C GLU A 54 -6.89 8.30 12.33
N ARG A 55 -6.44 8.43 11.07
CA ARG A 55 -6.38 9.74 10.43
C ARG A 55 -7.75 10.24 10.04
N THR A 56 -7.97 11.52 10.29
CA THR A 56 -9.18 12.20 9.84
C THR A 56 -8.86 13.54 9.17
N SER A 57 -9.61 13.84 8.12
CA SER A 57 -9.65 15.16 7.48
C SER A 57 -10.94 15.92 7.80
N LYS A 58 -11.86 15.29 8.53
CA LYS A 58 -13.16 15.88 8.91
C LYS A 58 -12.95 16.93 10.00
N PHE A 59 -13.10 18.17 9.67
CA PHE A 59 -12.95 19.29 10.63
C PHE A 59 -14.06 19.31 11.71
N ASP A 60 -15.22 18.77 11.40
CA ASP A 60 -16.40 18.68 12.24
C ASP A 60 -16.58 17.30 12.91
N PHE A 61 -15.51 16.51 12.97
CA PHE A 61 -15.52 15.20 13.64
C PHE A 61 -15.93 15.38 15.12
N ASP A 62 -16.87 14.54 15.57
CA ASP A 62 -17.37 14.57 16.96
C ASP A 62 -16.41 13.81 17.88
N LEU A 63 -15.71 14.56 18.72
CA LEU A 63 -14.84 13.99 19.74
C LEU A 63 -15.65 13.66 20.99
N GLN A 64 -15.35 12.51 21.60
CA GLN A 64 -15.93 12.07 22.87
C GLN A 64 -14.85 12.05 23.97
N PRO A 65 -15.24 12.23 25.24
CA PRO A 65 -14.30 12.08 26.35
C PRO A 65 -13.58 10.73 26.33
N GLY A 66 -12.29 10.76 26.58
CA GLY A 66 -11.41 9.58 26.54
C GLY A 66 -10.69 9.38 25.22
N MET A 67 -11.14 9.97 24.11
CA MET A 67 -10.44 9.96 22.85
C MET A 67 -9.09 10.71 22.93
N THR A 68 -8.16 10.35 22.07
CA THR A 68 -6.84 11.00 21.96
C THR A 68 -6.70 11.65 20.58
N VAL A 69 -6.42 12.93 20.56
CA VAL A 69 -6.09 13.68 19.32
C VAL A 69 -4.58 13.84 19.23
N GLU A 70 -3.99 13.34 18.15
CA GLU A 70 -2.56 13.47 17.88
C GLU A 70 -2.32 14.41 16.70
N ILE A 71 -1.37 15.34 16.85
CA ILE A 71 -0.96 16.26 15.79
C ILE A 71 0.53 16.10 15.55
N GLY A 72 0.88 15.55 14.39
CA GLY A 72 2.27 15.32 14.00
C GLY A 72 2.49 15.52 12.52
N LYS A 73 3.75 15.73 12.13
CA LYS A 73 4.08 15.68 10.71
C LYS A 73 3.90 14.24 10.23
N PRO A 74 2.98 13.98 9.29
CA PRO A 74 2.83 12.63 8.76
C PRO A 74 4.17 12.18 8.17
N THR A 75 4.54 10.93 8.43
CA THR A 75 5.66 10.31 7.72
C THR A 75 5.35 10.29 6.23
N ALA A 76 6.35 10.16 5.39
CA ALA A 76 6.13 10.05 3.95
C ALA A 76 5.18 8.89 3.58
N LYS A 77 5.28 7.77 4.33
CA LYS A 77 4.37 6.61 4.22
C LYS A 77 2.92 7.00 4.54
N GLU A 78 2.72 7.86 5.52
CA GLU A 78 1.42 8.32 5.98
C GLU A 78 0.80 9.43 5.11
N ARG A 79 1.59 10.16 4.32
CA ARG A 79 1.11 11.17 3.36
C ARG A 79 0.56 10.56 2.09
N PHE A 80 0.97 9.33 1.81
CA PHE A 80 0.56 8.66 0.61
C PHE A 80 -0.74 7.88 0.86
N TYR A 81 -1.80 8.33 0.23
CA TYR A 81 -3.07 7.64 0.21
C TYR A 81 -3.38 7.18 -1.22
N SER A 82 -3.70 5.92 -1.37
CA SER A 82 -4.27 5.38 -2.58
C SER A 82 -5.51 4.54 -2.26
N LYS A 83 -6.60 4.77 -2.96
CA LYS A 83 -7.81 3.94 -2.85
C LYS A 83 -7.58 2.51 -3.37
N TRP A 84 -6.53 2.30 -4.14
CA TRP A 84 -6.26 1.06 -4.87
C TRP A 84 -5.27 0.13 -4.19
N LEU A 85 -4.38 0.67 -3.37
CA LEU A 85 -3.37 -0.12 -2.69
C LEU A 85 -2.95 0.48 -1.36
N LYS A 86 -2.51 -0.39 -0.45
CA LYS A 86 -1.92 -0.03 0.85
C LYS A 86 -0.53 -0.65 0.96
N VAL A 87 0.46 0.13 1.37
CA VAL A 87 1.79 -0.40 1.70
C VAL A 87 1.69 -1.09 3.07
N VAL A 88 1.92 -2.42 3.11
CA VAL A 88 1.84 -3.23 4.34
C VAL A 88 3.20 -3.52 4.95
N TYR A 89 4.25 -3.62 4.12
CA TYR A 89 5.63 -3.79 4.57
C TYR A 89 6.58 -3.04 3.65
N GLU A 90 7.67 -2.54 4.18
CA GLU A 90 8.70 -1.86 3.40
C GLU A 90 10.03 -1.90 4.14
N ASP A 91 11.09 -2.29 3.44
CA ASP A 91 12.47 -2.18 3.90
C ASP A 91 13.36 -1.47 2.86
N LYS A 92 14.67 -1.65 2.97
CA LYS A 92 15.66 -1.07 2.04
C LYS A 92 15.53 -1.63 0.62
N TYR A 93 15.08 -2.87 0.47
CA TYR A 93 15.16 -3.65 -0.76
C TYR A 93 13.81 -3.95 -1.38
N LEU A 94 12.80 -4.11 -0.55
CA LEU A 94 11.48 -4.62 -0.92
C LEU A 94 10.37 -3.72 -0.40
N VAL A 95 9.24 -3.78 -1.09
CA VAL A 95 7.97 -3.23 -0.63
C VAL A 95 6.85 -4.23 -0.91
N VAL A 96 6.02 -4.48 0.08
CA VAL A 96 4.81 -5.30 -0.03
C VAL A 96 3.59 -4.39 0.04
N ILE A 97 2.70 -4.58 -0.89
CA ILE A 97 1.42 -3.88 -0.93
C ILE A 97 0.25 -4.86 -0.81
N ASP A 98 -0.85 -4.38 -0.29
CA ASP A 98 -2.16 -5.00 -0.46
C ASP A 98 -2.88 -4.28 -1.61
N LYS A 99 -3.04 -4.99 -2.74
CA LYS A 99 -3.68 -4.48 -3.96
C LYS A 99 -5.17 -4.78 -3.93
N LYS A 100 -6.01 -3.81 -4.25
CA LYS A 100 -7.42 -4.05 -4.48
C LYS A 100 -7.69 -4.55 -5.91
N GLU A 101 -8.83 -5.20 -6.07
CA GLU A 101 -9.40 -5.54 -7.38
C GLU A 101 -9.61 -4.29 -8.25
N GLY A 102 -9.62 -4.46 -9.55
CA GLY A 102 -9.79 -3.39 -10.53
C GLY A 102 -8.50 -2.66 -10.92
N LEU A 103 -7.39 -2.86 -10.20
CA LEU A 103 -6.10 -2.24 -10.51
C LEU A 103 -5.17 -3.22 -11.24
N LEU A 104 -4.60 -2.78 -12.35
CA LEU A 104 -3.53 -3.52 -13.05
C LEU A 104 -2.22 -3.50 -12.25
N THR A 105 -1.45 -4.59 -12.34
CA THR A 105 -0.10 -4.65 -11.77
C THR A 105 0.85 -3.68 -12.46
N ASN A 106 0.94 -3.76 -13.77
CA ASN A 106 1.73 -2.92 -14.67
C ASN A 106 1.00 -2.78 -16.02
N SER A 107 1.41 -1.81 -16.84
CA SER A 107 0.90 -1.62 -18.19
C SER A 107 2.04 -1.17 -19.11
N PRO A 108 2.05 -1.60 -20.37
CA PRO A 108 2.98 -1.07 -21.37
C PRO A 108 2.66 0.39 -21.73
N THR A 109 1.42 0.81 -21.56
CA THR A 109 0.96 2.19 -21.81
C THR A 109 0.99 3.01 -20.53
N LYS A 110 1.28 4.31 -20.64
CA LYS A 110 1.31 5.24 -19.50
C LYS A 110 -0.06 5.82 -19.14
N GLU A 111 -1.09 5.43 -19.83
CA GLU A 111 -2.41 6.06 -19.78
C GLU A 111 -3.28 5.60 -18.59
N GLN A 112 -2.88 4.56 -17.88
CA GLN A 112 -3.64 4.01 -16.78
C GLN A 112 -2.80 3.91 -15.51
N ASP A 113 -3.45 4.17 -14.38
CA ASP A 113 -2.87 3.87 -13.08
C ASP A 113 -2.66 2.36 -12.93
N THR A 114 -1.47 2.00 -12.46
CA THR A 114 -1.09 0.63 -12.14
C THR A 114 -0.49 0.57 -10.74
N ALA A 115 -0.43 -0.60 -10.13
CA ALA A 115 0.22 -0.76 -8.84
C ALA A 115 1.67 -0.25 -8.87
N GLN A 116 2.39 -0.53 -9.98
CA GLN A 116 3.75 -0.05 -10.18
C GLN A 116 3.83 1.48 -10.31
N SER A 117 2.94 2.12 -11.07
CA SER A 117 2.95 3.58 -11.24
C SER A 117 2.61 4.31 -9.93
N ILE A 118 1.62 3.80 -9.20
CA ILE A 118 1.23 4.34 -7.88
C ILE A 118 2.37 4.20 -6.86
N LEU A 119 3.08 3.05 -6.85
CA LEU A 119 4.26 2.89 -6.00
C LEU A 119 5.39 3.86 -6.35
N ASN A 120 5.61 4.14 -7.64
CA ASN A 120 6.61 5.12 -8.05
C ASN A 120 6.23 6.55 -7.60
N GLN A 121 4.94 6.89 -7.59
CA GLN A 121 4.46 8.14 -7.00
C GLN A 121 4.71 8.17 -5.48
N TYR A 122 4.46 7.04 -4.79
CA TYR A 122 4.76 6.89 -3.38
C TYR A 122 6.25 7.11 -3.08
N PHE A 123 7.17 6.49 -3.83
CA PHE A 123 8.59 6.67 -3.64
C PHE A 123 9.02 8.13 -3.89
N THR A 124 8.46 8.78 -4.90
CA THR A 124 8.71 10.21 -5.17
C THR A 124 8.22 11.07 -4.01
N ALA A 125 6.99 10.87 -3.54
CA ALA A 125 6.41 11.62 -2.43
C ALA A 125 7.17 11.40 -1.11
N SER A 126 7.75 10.22 -0.92
CA SER A 126 8.58 9.85 0.22
C SER A 126 10.07 10.19 0.07
N GLN A 127 10.43 10.89 -1.02
CA GLN A 127 11.81 11.30 -1.33
C GLN A 127 12.80 10.13 -1.44
N GLN A 128 12.30 8.96 -1.82
CA GLN A 128 13.12 7.78 -2.06
C GLN A 128 13.67 7.79 -3.48
N ARG A 129 14.97 7.53 -3.62
CA ARG A 129 15.68 7.47 -4.91
C ARG A 129 15.67 6.04 -5.47
N CYS A 130 14.48 5.44 -5.59
CA CYS A 130 14.30 4.10 -6.12
C CYS A 130 13.07 4.05 -7.05
N ARG A 131 12.90 2.91 -7.72
CA ARG A 131 11.73 2.61 -8.55
C ARG A 131 11.17 1.25 -8.18
N ALA A 132 9.87 1.09 -8.38
CA ALA A 132 9.19 -0.21 -8.22
C ALA A 132 9.53 -1.10 -9.42
N HIS A 133 10.09 -2.26 -9.13
CA HIS A 133 10.33 -3.34 -10.10
C HIS A 133 9.42 -4.51 -9.75
N THR A 134 8.61 -4.93 -10.71
CA THR A 134 7.68 -6.04 -10.55
C THR A 134 8.45 -7.34 -10.38
N ILE A 135 8.15 -8.10 -9.34
CA ILE A 135 8.69 -9.44 -9.09
C ILE A 135 7.71 -10.50 -9.58
N HIS A 136 6.43 -10.29 -9.31
CA HIS A 136 5.32 -11.13 -9.76
C HIS A 136 4.09 -10.27 -10.03
N ARG A 137 3.06 -10.86 -10.57
CA ARG A 137 1.83 -10.14 -10.87
C ARG A 137 0.60 -10.77 -10.26
N LEU A 138 -0.40 -9.95 -9.97
CA LEU A 138 -1.79 -10.32 -9.80
C LEU A 138 -2.59 -9.75 -10.97
N ASP A 139 -3.61 -10.44 -11.37
CA ASP A 139 -4.52 -9.95 -12.40
C ASP A 139 -5.32 -8.75 -11.90
N ARG A 140 -5.96 -8.04 -12.83
CA ARG A 140 -6.72 -6.84 -12.54
C ARG A 140 -7.74 -7.08 -11.43
N ASP A 141 -8.51 -8.14 -11.55
CA ASP A 141 -9.63 -8.44 -10.66
C ASP A 141 -9.24 -9.36 -9.48
N THR A 142 -7.94 -9.61 -9.30
CA THR A 142 -7.39 -10.30 -8.14
C THR A 142 -6.87 -9.28 -7.13
N SER A 143 -7.39 -9.32 -5.91
CA SER A 143 -6.87 -8.56 -4.77
C SER A 143 -5.85 -9.36 -3.97
N GLY A 144 -5.07 -8.68 -3.12
CA GLY A 144 -4.16 -9.32 -2.18
C GLY A 144 -2.73 -8.81 -2.23
N LEU A 145 -1.84 -9.56 -1.55
CA LEU A 145 -0.46 -9.15 -1.33
C LEU A 145 0.37 -9.24 -2.60
N MET A 146 1.11 -8.19 -2.86
CA MET A 146 2.09 -8.13 -3.95
C MET A 146 3.43 -7.62 -3.45
N LEU A 147 4.50 -8.23 -3.96
CA LEU A 147 5.87 -7.89 -3.66
C LEU A 147 6.52 -7.16 -4.85
N PHE A 148 7.15 -6.03 -4.57
CA PHE A 148 7.98 -5.29 -5.52
C PHE A 148 9.38 -5.11 -4.97
N ALA A 149 10.37 -5.14 -5.86
CA ALA A 149 11.74 -4.76 -5.52
C ALA A 149 11.94 -3.25 -5.74
N LYS A 150 12.83 -2.65 -4.94
CA LYS A 150 13.25 -1.25 -5.10
C LYS A 150 14.45 -1.10 -6.02
N ASP A 151 15.04 -2.21 -6.46
CA ASP A 151 16.19 -2.28 -7.35
C ASP A 151 16.01 -3.40 -8.38
N LYS A 152 16.48 -3.16 -9.62
CA LYS A 152 16.35 -4.11 -10.72
C LYS A 152 17.10 -5.42 -10.47
N LYS A 153 18.29 -5.37 -9.84
CA LYS A 153 19.08 -6.57 -9.55
C LYS A 153 18.37 -7.48 -8.56
N ILE A 154 17.68 -6.88 -7.58
CA ILE A 154 16.88 -7.63 -6.60
C ILE A 154 15.69 -8.29 -7.31
N ALA A 155 14.99 -7.59 -8.21
CA ALA A 155 13.90 -8.17 -8.98
C ALA A 155 14.38 -9.36 -9.82
N MET A 156 15.49 -9.21 -10.56
CA MET A 156 16.11 -10.28 -11.34
C MET A 156 16.49 -11.50 -10.48
N SER A 157 17.05 -11.27 -9.29
CA SER A 157 17.40 -12.36 -8.36
C SER A 157 16.18 -13.15 -7.87
N PHE A 158 15.00 -12.53 -7.79
CA PHE A 158 13.74 -13.24 -7.53
C PHE A 158 13.26 -14.02 -8.76
N GLU A 159 13.41 -13.45 -9.95
CA GLU A 159 13.03 -14.10 -11.21
C GLU A 159 13.85 -15.37 -11.44
N GLU A 160 15.17 -15.29 -11.24
CA GLU A 160 16.11 -16.42 -11.40
C GLU A 160 15.89 -17.53 -10.36
N ASN A 161 15.53 -17.17 -9.13
CA ASN A 161 15.44 -18.09 -7.99
C ASN A 161 14.03 -18.10 -7.37
N TRP A 162 13.00 -18.00 -8.21
CA TRP A 162 11.61 -17.87 -7.75
C TRP A 162 11.16 -18.98 -6.81
N LYS A 163 11.40 -20.23 -7.17
CA LYS A 163 10.97 -21.40 -6.39
C LYS A 163 11.65 -21.50 -5.02
N GLU A 164 12.89 -21.00 -4.91
CA GLU A 164 13.64 -21.04 -3.67
C GLU A 164 13.24 -19.89 -2.72
N LYS A 165 12.88 -18.73 -3.29
CA LYS A 165 12.55 -17.53 -2.51
C LYS A 165 11.07 -17.42 -2.17
N VAL A 166 10.20 -18.06 -2.96
CA VAL A 166 8.74 -18.00 -2.80
C VAL A 166 8.20 -19.42 -2.72
N TYR A 167 8.27 -20.01 -1.55
CA TYR A 167 7.90 -21.39 -1.29
C TYR A 167 6.39 -21.61 -1.09
N ASP A 168 5.64 -20.57 -0.80
CA ASP A 168 4.19 -20.66 -0.55
C ASP A 168 3.45 -19.46 -1.18
N ARG A 169 2.38 -19.77 -1.93
CA ARG A 169 1.45 -18.79 -2.49
C ARG A 169 0.03 -19.30 -2.32
N ARG A 170 -0.71 -18.66 -1.44
CA ARG A 170 -2.08 -19.06 -1.14
C ARG A 170 -3.09 -18.05 -1.69
N TYR A 171 -4.15 -18.60 -2.24
CA TYR A 171 -5.28 -17.84 -2.77
C TYR A 171 -6.57 -18.36 -2.20
N VAL A 172 -7.54 -17.46 -2.07
CA VAL A 172 -8.93 -17.81 -1.75
C VAL A 172 -9.78 -17.40 -2.94
N ALA A 173 -10.61 -18.30 -3.42
CA ALA A 173 -11.54 -18.03 -4.51
C ALA A 173 -12.95 -18.51 -4.14
N VAL A 174 -13.94 -17.75 -4.55
CA VAL A 174 -15.34 -18.15 -4.49
C VAL A 174 -15.70 -18.73 -5.84
N VAL A 175 -16.23 -19.95 -5.83
CA VAL A 175 -16.61 -20.69 -7.05
C VAL A 175 -18.09 -21.03 -7.03
N GLU A 176 -18.68 -21.20 -8.20
CA GLU A 176 -20.04 -21.68 -8.34
C GLU A 176 -20.07 -23.20 -8.16
N GLY A 177 -21.09 -23.69 -7.46
CA GLY A 177 -21.30 -25.12 -7.23
C GLY A 177 -20.46 -25.68 -6.08
N ARG A 178 -20.19 -26.99 -6.13
CA ARG A 178 -19.46 -27.73 -5.10
C ARG A 178 -18.29 -28.47 -5.74
N LEU A 179 -17.11 -28.33 -5.14
CA LEU A 179 -15.93 -29.08 -5.57
C LEU A 179 -15.99 -30.53 -5.05
N GLU A 180 -15.83 -31.47 -5.97
CA GLU A 180 -15.65 -32.90 -5.67
C GLU A 180 -14.51 -33.45 -6.55
N PRO A 181 -13.43 -33.99 -5.97
CA PRO A 181 -13.15 -34.08 -4.53
C PRO A 181 -12.87 -32.68 -3.90
N ARG A 182 -13.00 -32.58 -2.56
CA ARG A 182 -12.77 -31.32 -1.83
C ARG A 182 -11.32 -30.85 -1.82
N GLU A 183 -10.40 -31.77 -2.03
CA GLU A 183 -8.96 -31.52 -2.06
C GLU A 183 -8.35 -32.29 -3.23
N GLY A 184 -7.34 -31.72 -3.85
CA GLY A 184 -6.64 -32.36 -4.96
C GLY A 184 -5.59 -31.45 -5.59
N THR A 185 -4.82 -32.02 -6.52
CA THR A 185 -3.86 -31.30 -7.35
C THR A 185 -4.36 -31.28 -8.78
N VAL A 186 -4.31 -30.12 -9.41
CA VAL A 186 -4.62 -29.93 -10.82
C VAL A 186 -3.34 -29.55 -11.54
N GLU A 187 -2.95 -30.32 -12.52
CA GLU A 187 -1.83 -30.03 -13.41
C GLU A 187 -2.35 -29.87 -14.83
N SER A 188 -1.90 -28.83 -15.51
CA SER A 188 -2.31 -28.56 -16.87
C SER A 188 -1.29 -27.73 -17.63
N TRP A 189 -1.31 -27.86 -18.94
CA TRP A 189 -0.52 -27.06 -19.87
C TRP A 189 -1.31 -25.82 -20.27
N LEU A 190 -0.71 -24.63 -20.06
CA LEU A 190 -1.35 -23.35 -20.40
C LEU A 190 -0.74 -22.79 -21.69
N LYS A 191 -1.57 -22.41 -22.65
CA LYS A 191 -1.13 -21.82 -23.91
C LYS A 191 -2.06 -20.69 -24.34
N ASP A 192 -1.46 -19.60 -24.84
CA ASP A 192 -2.21 -18.50 -25.43
C ASP A 192 -2.54 -18.80 -26.89
N ASN A 193 -3.76 -18.51 -27.30
CA ASN A 193 -4.14 -18.53 -28.71
C ASN A 193 -3.73 -17.21 -29.41
N LYS A 194 -3.98 -17.12 -30.70
CA LYS A 194 -3.68 -15.93 -31.53
C LYS A 194 -4.42 -14.65 -31.09
N MET A 195 -5.47 -14.79 -30.29
CA MET A 195 -6.26 -13.69 -29.72
C MET A 195 -5.84 -13.38 -28.26
N PHE A 196 -4.70 -13.90 -27.79
CA PHE A 196 -4.19 -13.74 -26.43
C PHE A 196 -5.13 -14.27 -25.35
N VAL A 197 -5.95 -15.26 -25.67
CA VAL A 197 -6.78 -15.98 -24.70
C VAL A 197 -6.02 -17.23 -24.27
N THR A 198 -5.74 -17.35 -22.97
CA THR A 198 -5.10 -18.52 -22.36
C THR A 198 -6.09 -19.65 -22.23
N TYR A 199 -5.74 -20.85 -22.70
CA TYR A 199 -6.52 -22.08 -22.48
C TYR A 199 -5.66 -23.15 -21.82
N SER A 200 -6.33 -24.01 -21.08
CA SER A 200 -5.75 -25.11 -20.32
C SER A 200 -5.97 -26.42 -21.05
N SER A 201 -5.00 -27.31 -21.01
CA SER A 201 -5.07 -28.68 -21.56
C SER A 201 -4.48 -29.67 -20.56
N PRO A 202 -5.10 -30.86 -20.36
CA PRO A 202 -4.52 -31.92 -19.55
C PRO A 202 -3.34 -32.62 -20.25
N THR A 203 -3.17 -32.43 -21.54
CA THR A 203 -2.07 -32.99 -22.34
C THR A 203 -1.18 -31.88 -22.85
N ASP A 204 0.08 -32.22 -23.16
CA ASP A 204 1.04 -31.27 -23.71
C ASP A 204 0.48 -30.65 -25.01
N ASN A 205 0.30 -29.33 -24.99
CA ASN A 205 -0.17 -28.51 -26.09
C ASN A 205 0.92 -27.55 -26.62
N GLY A 206 2.17 -27.76 -26.22
CA GLY A 206 3.30 -26.86 -26.46
C GLY A 206 3.22 -25.54 -25.66
N GLY A 207 2.47 -25.55 -24.56
CA GLY A 207 2.39 -24.49 -23.57
C GLY A 207 3.42 -24.62 -22.45
N LYS A 208 3.19 -23.88 -21.37
CA LYS A 208 3.99 -23.93 -20.14
C LYS A 208 3.20 -24.60 -19.03
#